data_6217dbb03c1ee3f7508398a4376a372f
#
_entry.id   6217dbb03c1ee3f7508398a4376a372f
#
_cell.length_a   1.000
_cell.length_b   1.000
_cell.length_c   1.000
_cell.angle_alpha   90.00
_cell.angle_beta   90.00
_cell.angle_gamma   90.00
#
_symmetry.space_group_name_H-M   'P 1'
#
loop_
_entity.id
_entity.type
_entity.pdbx_description
1 polymer ?
#
loop_
_entity_poly.entity_id
_entity_poly.type
_entity_poly.pdbx_seq_one_letter_code
_entity_poly.pdbx_strand_id
1 'polypeptide(L)'
;IHDNQEIIVSATSDPIVEEAWDKVASTIDFIEKEYPGLHQKQDRSSDKRIYAAEEYYDSNNDKQVRGSLNEVRRITYADNANVTRGRRPHFQHIEEFASFPSHPAKGSLKNCLGQSKGSWKIMGSIKKAFVMMTGTGGSVNNKDAEDIFTNPRGFNLLVINEWGKETGIFIPAFLKYGGTWESCGIPNIELAMRQILHSRKALELDPIAYMQELQEFPITLEEVFTIRGTNIFNQDKIAEQLARLKTMVKKPWM
;
A
#
# COMPACT_ATOMS: atom_id res chain seq x y z
N ILE A 1 2.68 -7.56 25.44
CA ILE A 1 2.14 -6.32 24.85
C ILE A 1 3.16 -5.25 25.13
N HIS A 2 3.62 -4.55 24.12
CA HIS A 2 4.57 -3.43 24.30
C HIS A 2 3.76 -2.16 24.55
N ASP A 3 4.16 -1.39 25.55
CA ASP A 3 3.51 -0.13 25.90
C ASP A 3 4.07 1.02 25.06
N ASN A 4 3.27 2.08 24.91
CA ASN A 4 3.66 3.32 24.25
C ASN A 4 4.07 3.13 22.78
N GLN A 5 3.29 2.35 22.03
CA GLN A 5 3.50 2.12 20.59
C GLN A 5 2.67 3.12 19.77
N GLU A 6 3.28 3.75 18.81
CA GLU A 6 2.57 4.57 17.83
C GLU A 6 2.41 3.78 16.51
N ILE A 7 1.18 3.68 16.01
CA ILE A 7 0.80 3.11 14.73
C ILE A 7 0.25 4.24 13.87
N ILE A 8 0.70 4.34 12.64
CA ILE A 8 0.21 5.33 11.68
C ILE A 8 -0.43 4.62 10.49
N VAL A 9 -1.69 4.96 10.20
CA VAL A 9 -2.38 4.64 8.95
C VAL A 9 -2.40 5.90 8.11
N SER A 10 -1.89 5.84 6.90
CA SER A 10 -1.69 7.02 6.07
C SER A 10 -1.98 6.76 4.60
N ALA A 11 -2.40 7.82 3.90
CA ALA A 11 -2.59 7.82 2.46
C ALA A 11 -2.32 9.21 1.87
N THR A 12 -2.46 9.34 0.55
CA THR A 12 -2.31 10.63 -0.13
C THR A 12 -3.47 11.58 0.14
N SER A 13 -4.69 11.07 0.36
CA SER A 13 -5.90 11.88 0.56
C SER A 13 -6.78 11.35 1.69
N ASP A 14 -7.62 12.21 2.26
CA ASP A 14 -8.53 11.84 3.34
C ASP A 14 -9.51 10.72 2.96
N PRO A 15 -10.17 10.71 1.77
CA PRO A 15 -11.09 9.64 1.43
C PRO A 15 -10.44 8.24 1.41
N ILE A 16 -9.20 8.15 0.92
CA ILE A 16 -8.47 6.87 0.85
C ILE A 16 -8.10 6.38 2.25
N VAL A 17 -7.55 7.25 3.09
CA VAL A 17 -7.16 6.85 4.45
C VAL A 17 -8.38 6.58 5.34
N GLU A 18 -9.51 7.19 5.06
CA GLU A 18 -10.76 7.01 5.82
C GLU A 18 -11.28 5.58 5.71
N GLU A 19 -11.31 5.03 4.51
CA GLU A 19 -11.71 3.63 4.29
C GLU A 19 -10.83 2.64 5.07
N ALA A 20 -9.50 2.83 5.03
CA ALA A 20 -8.57 1.99 5.80
C ALA A 20 -8.75 2.21 7.32
N TRP A 21 -8.99 3.45 7.73
CA TRP A 21 -9.25 3.80 9.13
C TRP A 21 -10.49 3.15 9.69
N ASP A 22 -11.59 3.14 8.94
CA ASP A 22 -12.86 2.52 9.35
C ASP A 22 -12.70 1.01 9.56
N LYS A 23 -11.91 0.35 8.72
CA LYS A 23 -11.56 -1.07 8.90
C LYS A 23 -10.78 -1.31 10.19
N VAL A 24 -9.81 -0.44 10.50
CA VAL A 24 -9.05 -0.51 11.76
C VAL A 24 -9.97 -0.28 12.96
N ALA A 25 -10.78 0.78 12.95
CA ALA A 25 -11.70 1.09 14.03
C ALA A 25 -12.70 -0.04 14.27
N SER A 26 -13.32 -0.56 13.20
CA SER A 26 -14.27 -1.67 13.29
C SER A 26 -13.63 -2.95 13.83
N THR A 27 -12.37 -3.22 13.46
CA THR A 27 -11.62 -4.38 13.98
C THR A 27 -11.37 -4.24 15.47
N ILE A 28 -11.01 -3.05 15.94
CA ILE A 28 -10.80 -2.78 17.37
C ILE A 28 -12.12 -2.93 18.13
N ASP A 29 -13.22 -2.37 17.61
CA ASP A 29 -14.57 -2.51 18.20
C ASP A 29 -15.00 -3.98 18.29
N PHE A 30 -14.71 -4.78 17.24
CA PHE A 30 -14.97 -6.21 17.25
C PHE A 30 -14.17 -6.94 18.33
N ILE A 31 -12.87 -6.65 18.43
CA ILE A 31 -12.00 -7.26 19.46
C ILE A 31 -12.50 -6.92 20.87
N GLU A 32 -12.88 -5.66 21.12
CA GLU A 32 -13.42 -5.24 22.40
C GLU A 32 -14.69 -6.00 22.78
N LYS A 33 -15.57 -6.18 21.81
CA LYS A 33 -16.87 -6.85 22.01
C LYS A 33 -16.72 -8.36 22.21
N GLU A 34 -15.97 -9.03 21.35
CA GLU A 34 -15.91 -10.49 21.31
C GLU A 34 -14.83 -11.06 22.24
N TYR A 35 -13.80 -10.26 22.58
CA TYR A 35 -12.67 -10.67 23.40
C TYR A 35 -12.39 -9.67 24.53
N PRO A 36 -13.31 -9.50 25.48
CA PRO A 36 -13.18 -8.49 26.54
C PRO A 36 -11.93 -8.68 27.42
N GLY A 37 -11.34 -9.88 27.45
CA GLY A 37 -10.06 -10.12 28.16
C GLY A 37 -8.85 -9.51 27.45
N LEU A 38 -8.97 -9.09 26.20
CA LEU A 38 -7.94 -8.34 25.44
C LEU A 38 -8.24 -6.85 25.42
N HIS A 39 -9.30 -6.43 26.08
CA HIS A 39 -9.76 -5.05 26.10
C HIS A 39 -8.69 -4.11 26.67
N GLN A 40 -8.41 -3.06 25.92
CA GLN A 40 -7.68 -1.89 26.41
C GLN A 40 -8.64 -0.72 26.38
N LYS A 41 -8.88 -0.08 27.52
CA LYS A 41 -9.70 1.13 27.54
C LYS A 41 -9.18 2.14 26.53
N GLN A 42 -10.09 2.70 25.75
CA GLN A 42 -9.77 3.62 24.68
C GLN A 42 -10.39 4.98 24.94
N ASP A 43 -9.57 5.99 24.92
CA ASP A 43 -10.01 7.36 24.76
C ASP A 43 -9.93 7.74 23.27
N ARG A 44 -11.08 7.83 22.59
CA ARG A 44 -11.18 8.37 21.26
C ARG A 44 -11.19 9.89 21.31
N SER A 45 -10.01 10.47 21.46
CA SER A 45 -9.90 11.92 21.57
C SER A 45 -10.24 12.66 20.26
N SER A 46 -10.32 11.97 19.11
CA SER A 46 -10.76 12.51 17.83
C SER A 46 -11.04 11.40 16.81
N ASP A 47 -11.73 11.76 15.70
CA ASP A 47 -11.94 10.93 14.52
C ASP A 47 -10.65 10.44 13.83
N LYS A 48 -9.52 11.02 14.19
CA LYS A 48 -8.18 10.75 13.62
C LYS A 48 -7.24 10.03 14.57
N ARG A 49 -7.70 9.68 15.77
CA ARG A 49 -6.84 9.10 16.81
C ARG A 49 -7.62 8.15 17.70
N ILE A 50 -7.07 6.96 17.90
CA ILE A 50 -7.50 6.01 18.94
C ILE A 50 -6.32 5.88 19.92
N TYR A 51 -6.60 6.05 21.20
CA TYR A 51 -5.59 6.05 22.24
C TYR A 51 -5.97 5.08 23.34
N ALA A 52 -5.13 4.08 23.59
CA ALA A 52 -5.37 3.04 24.59
C ALA A 52 -4.96 3.52 25.98
N ALA A 53 -5.78 4.38 26.56
CA ALA A 53 -5.56 4.99 27.86
C ALA A 53 -6.87 5.19 28.62
N GLU A 54 -6.77 5.32 29.92
CA GLU A 54 -7.85 5.71 30.81
C GLU A 54 -7.39 6.91 31.64
N GLU A 55 -8.18 7.97 31.65
CA GLU A 55 -7.99 9.10 32.53
C GLU A 55 -8.67 8.82 33.88
N TYR A 56 -7.95 9.08 34.98
CA TYR A 56 -8.49 9.00 36.32
C TYR A 56 -7.89 10.10 37.20
N TYR A 57 -8.56 10.41 38.31
CA TYR A 57 -8.05 11.36 39.31
C TYR A 57 -7.45 10.57 40.44
N ASP A 58 -6.24 10.95 40.85
CA ASP A 58 -5.57 10.36 42.00
C ASP A 58 -6.12 10.90 43.34
N SER A 59 -5.54 10.46 44.46
CA SER A 59 -5.96 10.91 45.81
C SER A 59 -5.78 12.40 46.07
N ASN A 60 -4.97 13.07 45.28
CA ASN A 60 -4.73 14.52 45.36
C ASN A 60 -5.63 15.31 44.40
N ASN A 61 -6.55 14.62 43.70
CA ASN A 61 -7.40 15.18 42.66
C ASN A 61 -6.62 15.67 41.41
N ASP A 62 -5.42 15.11 41.21
CA ASP A 62 -4.63 15.34 40.00
C ASP A 62 -5.00 14.37 38.93
N LYS A 63 -5.16 14.88 37.69
CA LYS A 63 -5.51 14.07 36.53
C LYS A 63 -4.32 13.19 36.12
N GLN A 64 -4.52 11.91 36.16
CA GLN A 64 -3.53 10.88 35.80
C GLN A 64 -4.03 10.07 34.61
N VAL A 65 -3.10 9.42 33.90
CA VAL A 65 -3.40 8.55 32.75
C VAL A 65 -2.77 7.19 33.00
N ARG A 66 -3.55 6.12 32.82
CA ARG A 66 -3.06 4.73 32.89
C ARG A 66 -3.51 3.93 31.68
N GLY A 67 -2.80 2.87 31.38
CA GLY A 67 -3.05 1.98 30.25
C GLY A 67 -1.77 1.68 29.49
N SER A 68 -1.88 1.04 28.34
CA SER A 68 -0.71 0.73 27.50
C SER A 68 -0.13 1.97 26.79
N LEU A 69 -0.89 3.06 26.75
CA LEU A 69 -0.55 4.29 26.02
C LEU A 69 -0.28 4.06 24.52
N ASN A 70 -0.80 2.97 23.99
CA ASN A 70 -0.70 2.70 22.57
C ASN A 70 -1.63 3.63 21.78
N GLU A 71 -1.16 4.08 20.64
CA GLU A 71 -1.85 5.05 19.84
C GLU A 71 -1.92 4.61 18.38
N VAL A 72 -3.11 4.67 17.79
CA VAL A 72 -3.30 4.54 16.34
C VAL A 72 -3.74 5.89 15.79
N ARG A 73 -3.08 6.37 14.76
CA ARG A 73 -3.38 7.65 14.10
C ARG A 73 -3.68 7.49 12.62
N ARG A 74 -4.66 8.26 12.16
CA ARG A 74 -4.91 8.52 10.75
C ARG A 74 -4.17 9.77 10.32
N ILE A 75 -3.41 9.69 9.24
CA ILE A 75 -2.63 10.81 8.70
C ILE A 75 -2.80 10.87 7.18
N THR A 76 -3.04 12.08 6.66
CA THR A 76 -3.07 12.35 5.22
C THR A 76 -1.84 13.12 4.82
N TYR A 77 -1.16 12.67 3.78
CA TYR A 77 0.00 13.39 3.24
C TYR A 77 -0.43 14.61 2.40
N ALA A 78 -1.47 14.48 1.59
CA ALA A 78 -1.90 15.52 0.65
C ALA A 78 -0.69 16.19 -0.04
N ASP A 79 -0.56 17.52 0.09
CA ASP A 79 0.59 18.26 -0.47
C ASP A 79 1.75 18.45 0.53
N ASN A 80 1.70 17.77 1.67
CA ASN A 80 2.69 17.95 2.75
C ASN A 80 3.44 16.65 3.06
N ALA A 81 4.61 16.50 2.50
CA ALA A 81 5.48 15.36 2.77
C ALA A 81 6.01 15.28 4.22
N ASN A 82 5.85 16.34 5.03
CA ASN A 82 6.43 16.43 6.37
C ASN A 82 5.47 16.02 7.50
N VAL A 83 4.26 15.56 7.20
CA VAL A 83 3.25 15.26 8.24
C VAL A 83 3.67 14.21 9.26
N THR A 84 4.59 13.32 8.89
CA THR A 84 5.15 12.29 9.78
C THR A 84 6.46 12.72 10.43
N ARG A 85 6.99 13.90 10.08
CA ARG A 85 8.25 14.38 10.62
C ARG A 85 8.17 14.62 12.12
N GLY A 86 9.14 14.10 12.86
CA GLY A 86 9.19 14.18 14.32
C GLY A 86 8.39 13.09 15.05
N ARG A 87 7.58 12.30 14.33
CA ARG A 87 6.93 11.10 14.88
C ARG A 87 7.89 9.92 14.87
N ARG A 88 7.60 8.92 15.69
CA ARG A 88 8.44 7.71 15.80
C ARG A 88 7.56 6.46 15.83
N PRO A 89 6.80 6.20 14.74
CA PRO A 89 5.90 5.06 14.72
C PRO A 89 6.67 3.74 14.83
N HIS A 90 6.04 2.76 15.43
CA HIS A 90 6.49 1.37 15.41
C HIS A 90 5.98 0.63 14.19
N PHE A 91 4.81 1.04 13.71
CA PHE A 91 4.23 0.56 12.47
C PHE A 91 3.65 1.74 11.68
N GLN A 92 3.92 1.78 10.39
CA GLN A 92 3.29 2.71 9.46
C GLN A 92 2.74 1.96 8.26
N HIS A 93 1.44 2.11 8.03
CA HIS A 93 0.77 1.65 6.84
C HIS A 93 0.55 2.83 5.90
N ILE A 94 0.94 2.68 4.64
CA ILE A 94 0.69 3.64 3.56
C ILE A 94 -0.24 2.96 2.57
N GLU A 95 -1.49 3.41 2.56
CA GLU A 95 -2.54 2.87 1.71
C GLU A 95 -2.51 3.54 0.34
N GLU A 96 -2.82 2.77 -0.70
CA GLU A 96 -2.86 3.18 -2.10
C GLU A 96 -1.61 3.99 -2.50
N PHE A 97 -0.43 3.41 -2.25
CA PHE A 97 0.84 4.11 -2.50
C PHE A 97 1.02 4.51 -3.97
N ALA A 98 0.38 3.82 -4.91
CA ALA A 98 0.39 4.16 -6.32
C ALA A 98 -0.46 5.40 -6.67
N SER A 99 -1.35 5.84 -5.76
CA SER A 99 -2.17 7.06 -5.94
C SER A 99 -1.43 8.35 -5.62
N PHE A 100 -0.25 8.29 -5.01
CA PHE A 100 0.56 9.47 -4.74
C PHE A 100 1.03 10.15 -6.01
N PRO A 101 1.19 11.49 -6.03
CA PRO A 101 1.80 12.17 -7.15
C PRO A 101 3.28 11.76 -7.31
N SER A 102 3.77 11.79 -8.55
CA SER A 102 5.19 11.56 -8.84
C SER A 102 6.06 12.78 -8.54
N HIS A 103 7.34 12.54 -8.26
CA HIS A 103 8.33 13.59 -8.20
C HIS A 103 8.35 14.42 -9.53
N PRO A 104 8.46 15.78 -9.50
CA PRO A 104 8.89 16.62 -8.37
C PRO A 104 7.78 17.22 -7.49
N ALA A 105 6.55 16.74 -7.56
CA ALA A 105 5.46 17.28 -6.74
C ALA A 105 5.81 17.23 -5.23
N LYS A 106 5.37 18.24 -4.48
CA LYS A 106 5.69 18.35 -3.03
C LYS A 106 5.22 17.15 -2.23
N GLY A 107 4.03 16.63 -2.52
CA GLY A 107 3.44 15.44 -1.88
C GLY A 107 3.81 14.13 -2.58
N SER A 108 4.84 14.09 -3.43
CA SER A 108 5.24 12.87 -4.12
C SER A 108 5.66 11.76 -3.15
N LEU A 109 5.45 10.51 -3.56
CA LEU A 109 5.76 9.35 -2.73
C LEU A 109 7.22 9.34 -2.28
N LYS A 110 8.16 9.64 -3.18
CA LYS A 110 9.60 9.73 -2.85
C LYS A 110 9.89 10.81 -1.82
N ASN A 111 9.23 11.97 -1.92
CA ASN A 111 9.38 13.03 -0.92
C ASN A 111 8.82 12.61 0.44
N CYS A 112 7.63 12.01 0.47
CA CYS A 112 7.00 11.51 1.68
C CYS A 112 7.87 10.46 2.38
N LEU A 113 8.37 9.47 1.64
CA LEU A 113 9.29 8.45 2.17
C LEU A 113 10.61 9.07 2.63
N GLY A 114 11.15 10.01 1.86
CA GLY A 114 12.39 10.71 2.22
C GLY A 114 12.29 11.46 3.56
N GLN A 115 11.19 12.17 3.80
CA GLN A 115 10.94 12.88 5.05
C GLN A 115 10.65 11.92 6.22
N SER A 116 9.99 10.80 5.95
CA SER A 116 9.66 9.80 6.97
C SER A 116 10.86 8.94 7.40
N LYS A 117 11.92 8.86 6.59
CA LYS A 117 13.13 8.04 6.91
C LYS A 117 13.71 8.33 8.29
N GLY A 118 13.74 9.60 8.70
CA GLY A 118 14.23 10.00 10.03
C GLY A 118 13.35 9.49 11.17
N SER A 119 12.06 9.34 10.94
CA SER A 119 11.09 8.81 11.89
C SER A 119 11.24 7.29 12.09
N TRP A 120 11.67 6.57 11.07
CA TRP A 120 11.85 5.12 11.09
C TRP A 120 13.19 4.64 11.64
N LYS A 121 14.20 5.51 11.62
CA LYS A 121 15.54 5.17 12.09
C LYS A 121 15.73 5.52 13.55
N ILE A 122 16.17 4.55 14.31
CA ILE A 122 16.70 4.77 15.66
C ILE A 122 18.14 4.28 15.66
N MET A 123 19.06 5.14 16.08
CA MET A 123 20.48 4.83 16.27
C MET A 123 21.13 4.00 15.15
N GLY A 124 21.64 4.65 14.15
CA GLY A 124 22.45 4.03 13.10
C GLY A 124 21.64 3.12 12.16
N SER A 125 21.88 1.84 12.21
CA SER A 125 21.31 0.85 11.27
C SER A 125 20.05 0.13 11.77
N ILE A 126 19.68 0.30 13.04
CA ILE A 126 18.53 -0.41 13.62
C ILE A 126 17.23 0.33 13.24
N LYS A 127 16.40 -0.31 12.43
CA LYS A 127 15.05 0.16 12.15
C LYS A 127 14.14 -0.22 13.32
N LYS A 128 13.44 0.75 13.89
CA LYS A 128 12.41 0.51 14.90
C LYS A 128 11.02 0.36 14.28
N ALA A 129 10.77 1.01 13.16
CA ALA A 129 9.49 0.97 12.49
C ALA A 129 9.44 -0.10 11.41
N PHE A 130 8.33 -0.83 11.38
CA PHE A 130 7.93 -1.62 10.22
C PHE A 130 7.03 -0.74 9.32
N VAL A 131 7.38 -0.65 8.04
CA VAL A 131 6.61 0.13 7.05
C VAL A 131 6.03 -0.84 6.04
N MET A 132 4.70 -0.78 5.88
CA MET A 132 3.95 -1.54 4.90
C MET A 132 3.30 -0.56 3.92
N MET A 133 3.43 -0.82 2.63
CA MET A 133 2.74 -0.08 1.58
C MET A 133 1.88 -1.04 0.78
N THR A 134 0.63 -0.68 0.61
CA THR A 134 -0.35 -1.46 -0.15
C THR A 134 -0.99 -0.58 -1.21
N GLY A 135 -1.52 -1.19 -2.26
CA GLY A 135 -2.24 -0.49 -3.31
C GLY A 135 -2.46 -1.34 -4.54
N THR A 136 -3.32 -0.86 -5.39
CA THR A 136 -3.57 -1.38 -6.74
C THR A 136 -2.70 -0.66 -7.76
N GLY A 137 -2.71 -1.07 -9.02
CA GLY A 137 -1.97 -0.41 -10.09
C GLY A 137 -2.31 1.07 -10.31
N GLY A 138 -3.54 1.44 -9.97
CA GLY A 138 -4.03 2.82 -9.85
C GLY A 138 -3.80 3.70 -11.08
N SER A 139 -3.82 4.99 -10.90
CA SER A 139 -3.56 5.98 -11.96
C SER A 139 -2.06 6.07 -12.23
N VAL A 140 -1.59 5.30 -13.16
CA VAL A 140 -0.21 4.93 -13.44
C VAL A 140 0.59 6.00 -14.21
N ASN A 141 0.56 7.21 -13.77
CA ASN A 141 1.66 8.12 -14.08
C ASN A 141 2.68 8.19 -12.93
N ASN A 142 2.62 7.24 -12.00
CA ASN A 142 3.46 7.29 -10.81
C ASN A 142 4.72 6.44 -10.97
N LYS A 143 5.69 7.00 -11.69
CA LYS A 143 7.02 6.41 -11.78
C LYS A 143 7.69 6.19 -10.41
N ASP A 144 7.30 6.95 -9.40
CA ASP A 144 7.83 6.78 -8.05
C ASP A 144 7.37 5.44 -7.45
N ALA A 145 6.11 5.04 -7.68
CA ALA A 145 5.59 3.76 -7.20
C ALA A 145 6.29 2.58 -7.90
N GLU A 146 6.47 2.66 -9.21
CA GLU A 146 7.23 1.67 -9.98
C GLU A 146 8.66 1.54 -9.48
N ASP A 147 9.37 2.66 -9.33
CA ASP A 147 10.76 2.69 -8.87
C ASP A 147 10.90 2.10 -7.45
N ILE A 148 9.96 2.40 -6.55
CA ILE A 148 9.97 1.87 -5.18
C ILE A 148 9.67 0.38 -5.17
N PHE A 149 8.70 -0.07 -5.96
CA PHE A 149 8.32 -1.48 -6.05
C PHE A 149 9.43 -2.33 -6.67
N THR A 150 10.08 -1.84 -7.71
CA THR A 150 11.15 -2.55 -8.43
C THR A 150 12.53 -2.44 -7.77
N ASN A 151 12.71 -1.47 -6.87
CA ASN A 151 13.96 -1.30 -6.11
C ASN A 151 13.66 -0.95 -4.63
N PRO A 152 12.96 -1.80 -3.88
CA PRO A 152 12.56 -1.51 -2.50
C PRO A 152 13.76 -1.33 -1.57
N ARG A 153 14.90 -2.00 -1.83
CA ARG A 153 16.14 -1.86 -1.05
C ARG A 153 16.66 -0.42 -1.05
N GLY A 154 16.56 0.30 -2.17
CA GLY A 154 16.94 1.71 -2.29
C GLY A 154 16.14 2.63 -1.36
N PHE A 155 14.96 2.19 -0.95
CA PHE A 155 14.06 2.91 -0.04
C PHE A 155 14.03 2.33 1.38
N ASN A 156 14.96 1.42 1.71
CA ASN A 156 15.03 0.69 2.98
C ASN A 156 13.77 -0.15 3.30
N LEU A 157 13.12 -0.67 2.29
CA LEU A 157 12.00 -1.59 2.41
C LEU A 157 12.49 -3.05 2.33
N LEU A 158 11.66 -3.97 2.81
CA LEU A 158 11.90 -5.40 2.66
C LEU A 158 11.87 -5.75 1.17
N VAL A 159 12.81 -6.57 0.74
CA VAL A 159 12.83 -7.15 -0.59
C VAL A 159 12.38 -8.60 -0.54
N ILE A 160 11.62 -9.01 -1.55
CA ILE A 160 11.31 -10.40 -1.80
C ILE A 160 12.04 -10.78 -3.08
N ASN A 161 12.75 -11.88 -3.02
CA ASN A 161 13.44 -12.40 -4.18
C ASN A 161 12.51 -13.40 -4.90
N GLU A 162 11.72 -12.88 -5.82
CA GLU A 162 10.91 -13.70 -6.71
C GLU A 162 11.61 -13.82 -8.07
N TRP A 163 11.85 -15.06 -8.49
CA TRP A 163 12.43 -15.35 -9.80
C TRP A 163 13.78 -14.65 -10.06
N GLY A 164 14.58 -14.44 -9.01
CA GLY A 164 15.88 -13.78 -9.12
C GLY A 164 15.81 -12.25 -9.21
N LYS A 165 14.64 -11.65 -8.99
CA LYS A 165 14.47 -10.19 -8.92
C LYS A 165 14.11 -9.77 -7.51
N GLU A 166 14.79 -8.76 -6.99
CA GLU A 166 14.47 -8.13 -5.70
C GLU A 166 13.38 -7.07 -5.92
N THR A 167 12.14 -7.41 -5.62
CA THR A 167 10.97 -6.53 -5.80
C THR A 167 10.10 -6.49 -4.54
N GLY A 168 9.04 -5.67 -4.55
CA GLY A 168 7.91 -5.80 -3.64
C GLY A 168 7.10 -7.07 -3.93
N ILE A 169 6.12 -7.38 -3.07
CA ILE A 169 5.21 -8.51 -3.26
C ILE A 169 4.17 -8.14 -4.30
N PHE A 170 4.06 -8.92 -5.35
CA PHE A 170 2.97 -8.82 -6.32
C PHE A 170 1.95 -9.93 -6.08
N ILE A 171 0.67 -9.57 -5.98
CA ILE A 171 -0.43 -10.51 -5.83
C ILE A 171 -1.28 -10.43 -7.11
N PRO A 172 -1.23 -11.44 -8.00
CA PRO A 172 -2.02 -11.45 -9.22
C PRO A 172 -3.53 -11.40 -8.94
N ALA A 173 -4.28 -10.71 -9.79
CA ALA A 173 -5.70 -10.50 -9.61
C ALA A 173 -6.50 -11.81 -9.50
N PHE A 174 -6.10 -12.85 -10.21
CA PHE A 174 -6.79 -14.15 -10.19
C PHE A 174 -6.77 -14.83 -8.81
N LEU A 175 -5.88 -14.44 -7.89
CA LEU A 175 -5.87 -14.95 -6.52
C LEU A 175 -6.92 -14.29 -5.62
N LYS A 176 -7.40 -13.10 -5.99
CA LYS A 176 -8.36 -12.31 -5.19
C LYS A 176 -9.66 -11.98 -5.92
N TYR A 177 -9.88 -12.49 -7.12
CA TYR A 177 -11.02 -12.12 -7.95
C TYR A 177 -12.34 -12.54 -7.31
N GLY A 178 -13.26 -11.57 -7.17
CA GLY A 178 -14.53 -11.78 -6.46
C GLY A 178 -15.42 -12.84 -7.13
N GLY A 179 -16.08 -13.65 -6.32
CA GLY A 179 -17.02 -14.68 -6.81
C GLY A 179 -16.36 -15.92 -7.41
N THR A 180 -15.03 -16.04 -7.35
CA THR A 180 -14.31 -17.21 -7.91
C THR A 180 -13.65 -18.07 -6.83
N TRP A 181 -14.09 -17.95 -5.58
CA TRP A 181 -13.58 -18.73 -4.46
C TRP A 181 -14.42 -19.99 -4.27
N GLU A 182 -13.75 -21.09 -3.98
CA GLU A 182 -14.41 -22.32 -3.54
C GLU A 182 -14.92 -22.17 -2.10
N SER A 183 -15.87 -23.01 -1.69
CA SER A 183 -16.43 -22.96 -0.34
C SER A 183 -15.41 -23.12 0.79
N CYS A 184 -14.27 -23.74 0.50
CA CYS A 184 -13.15 -23.90 1.43
C CYS A 184 -12.21 -22.66 1.51
N GLY A 185 -12.51 -21.58 0.77
CA GLY A 185 -11.70 -20.37 0.74
C GLY A 185 -10.47 -20.44 -0.18
N ILE A 186 -10.38 -21.43 -1.06
CA ILE A 186 -9.31 -21.54 -2.07
C ILE A 186 -9.78 -20.83 -3.34
N PRO A 187 -8.94 -19.96 -3.96
CA PRO A 187 -9.30 -19.30 -5.22
C PRO A 187 -9.33 -20.32 -6.37
N ASN A 188 -10.41 -20.31 -7.14
CA ASN A 188 -10.50 -21.06 -8.39
C ASN A 188 -9.83 -20.25 -9.51
N ILE A 189 -8.53 -20.49 -9.67
CA ILE A 189 -7.68 -19.73 -10.61
C ILE A 189 -8.19 -19.81 -12.04
N GLU A 190 -8.63 -20.99 -12.49
CA GLU A 190 -9.12 -21.17 -13.86
C GLU A 190 -10.38 -20.34 -14.12
N LEU A 191 -11.32 -20.34 -13.19
CA LEU A 191 -12.54 -19.55 -13.30
C LEU A 191 -12.21 -18.05 -13.25
N ALA A 192 -11.35 -17.60 -12.34
CA ALA A 192 -10.91 -16.22 -12.23
C ALA A 192 -10.24 -15.73 -13.50
N MET A 193 -9.30 -16.49 -14.04
CA MET A 193 -8.61 -16.16 -15.30
C MET A 193 -9.58 -16.06 -16.48
N ARG A 194 -10.52 -16.99 -16.57
CA ARG A 194 -11.55 -16.96 -17.63
C ARG A 194 -12.41 -15.70 -17.56
N GLN A 195 -12.81 -15.29 -16.37
CA GLN A 195 -13.61 -14.08 -16.16
C GLN A 195 -12.81 -12.81 -16.49
N ILE A 196 -11.57 -12.69 -16.01
CA ILE A 196 -10.69 -11.55 -16.30
C ILE A 196 -10.46 -11.43 -17.83
N LEU A 197 -10.13 -12.52 -18.50
CA LEU A 197 -9.91 -12.51 -19.94
C LEU A 197 -11.19 -12.20 -20.73
N HIS A 198 -12.35 -12.63 -20.25
CA HIS A 198 -13.65 -12.28 -20.84
C HIS A 198 -13.94 -10.78 -20.71
N SER A 199 -13.72 -10.20 -19.51
CA SER A 199 -13.86 -8.75 -19.29
C SER A 199 -12.94 -7.95 -20.22
N ARG A 200 -11.67 -8.32 -20.31
CA ARG A 200 -10.69 -7.68 -21.20
C ARG A 200 -11.10 -7.72 -22.66
N LYS A 201 -11.61 -8.86 -23.12
CA LYS A 201 -12.09 -9.01 -24.50
C LYS A 201 -13.28 -8.08 -24.81
N ALA A 202 -14.17 -7.87 -23.86
CA ALA A 202 -15.28 -6.94 -24.03
C ALA A 202 -14.82 -5.47 -24.15
N LEU A 203 -13.64 -5.15 -23.64
CA LEU A 203 -13.06 -3.81 -23.62
C LEU A 203 -12.06 -3.54 -24.75
N GLU A 204 -11.77 -4.51 -25.63
CA GLU A 204 -10.76 -4.39 -26.70
C GLU A 204 -10.93 -3.15 -27.59
N LEU A 205 -12.18 -2.69 -27.80
CA LEU A 205 -12.48 -1.53 -28.64
C LEU A 205 -12.37 -0.19 -27.90
N ASP A 206 -12.22 -0.21 -26.56
CA ASP A 206 -11.99 0.97 -25.73
C ASP A 206 -10.61 0.88 -25.07
N PRO A 207 -9.57 1.47 -25.66
CA PRO A 207 -8.21 1.38 -25.13
C PRO A 207 -8.06 1.96 -23.74
N ILE A 208 -8.88 2.94 -23.35
CA ILE A 208 -8.81 3.56 -22.03
C ILE A 208 -9.38 2.60 -20.99
N ALA A 209 -10.57 2.06 -21.22
CA ALA A 209 -11.19 1.09 -20.32
C ALA A 209 -10.36 -0.21 -20.23
N TYR A 210 -9.81 -0.68 -21.35
CA TYR A 210 -8.93 -1.84 -21.40
C TYR A 210 -7.68 -1.65 -20.51
N MET A 211 -7.03 -0.49 -20.61
CA MET A 211 -5.86 -0.18 -19.80
C MET A 211 -6.19 -0.07 -18.31
N GLN A 212 -7.37 0.47 -17.96
CA GLN A 212 -7.85 0.50 -16.58
C GLN A 212 -8.05 -0.91 -16.05
N GLU A 213 -8.67 -1.79 -16.84
CA GLU A 213 -8.89 -3.20 -16.49
C GLU A 213 -7.56 -3.93 -16.23
N LEU A 214 -6.53 -3.70 -17.06
CA LEU A 214 -5.20 -4.27 -16.84
C LEU A 214 -4.58 -3.84 -15.50
N GLN A 215 -4.76 -2.58 -15.13
CA GLN A 215 -4.20 -2.02 -13.91
C GLN A 215 -4.95 -2.44 -12.64
N GLU A 216 -6.28 -2.54 -12.71
CA GLU A 216 -7.12 -2.94 -11.58
C GLU A 216 -7.10 -4.45 -11.36
N PHE A 217 -7.02 -5.22 -12.44
CA PHE A 217 -6.99 -6.69 -12.40
C PHE A 217 -5.75 -7.25 -13.10
N PRO A 218 -4.54 -6.91 -12.64
CA PRO A 218 -3.31 -7.35 -13.28
C PRO A 218 -3.08 -8.86 -13.10
N ILE A 219 -2.73 -9.53 -14.18
CA ILE A 219 -2.30 -10.94 -14.19
C ILE A 219 -0.78 -11.01 -14.00
N THR A 220 -0.06 -10.04 -14.55
CA THR A 220 1.40 -9.94 -14.45
C THR A 220 1.83 -8.61 -13.83
N LEU A 221 3.04 -8.56 -13.33
CA LEU A 221 3.59 -7.34 -12.74
C LEU A 221 3.71 -6.20 -13.76
N GLU A 222 4.03 -6.52 -15.00
CA GLU A 222 4.17 -5.56 -16.07
C GLU A 222 2.85 -4.81 -16.34
N GLU A 223 1.71 -5.48 -16.19
CA GLU A 223 0.40 -4.89 -16.37
C GLU A 223 0.10 -3.81 -15.32
N VAL A 224 0.61 -3.97 -14.09
CA VAL A 224 0.43 -3.00 -13.00
C VAL A 224 0.97 -1.63 -13.38
N PHE A 225 2.13 -1.58 -14.02
CA PHE A 225 2.86 -0.35 -14.35
C PHE A 225 2.74 0.04 -15.83
N THR A 226 1.73 -0.48 -16.53
CA THR A 226 1.49 -0.11 -17.93
C THR A 226 1.07 1.35 -18.03
N ILE A 227 1.90 2.20 -18.61
CA ILE A 227 1.68 3.65 -18.72
C ILE A 227 0.63 3.93 -19.79
N ARG A 228 -0.37 4.75 -19.47
CA ARG A 228 -1.22 5.41 -20.46
C ARG A 228 -0.39 6.40 -21.28
N GLY A 229 0.28 5.91 -22.30
CA GLY A 229 0.91 6.81 -23.26
C GLY A 229 -0.16 7.40 -24.18
N THR A 230 -0.25 8.71 -24.28
CA THR A 230 -0.79 9.41 -25.44
C THR A 230 0.10 9.17 -26.67
N ASN A 231 0.56 7.96 -26.84
CA ASN A 231 1.48 7.60 -27.91
C ASN A 231 0.67 7.32 -29.17
N ILE A 232 1.02 7.98 -30.25
CA ILE A 232 0.50 7.69 -31.61
C ILE A 232 0.82 6.25 -32.07
N PHE A 233 1.65 5.53 -31.33
CA PHE A 233 2.01 4.16 -31.63
C PHE A 233 1.15 3.18 -30.82
N ASN A 234 0.63 2.16 -31.51
CA ASN A 234 -0.10 1.06 -30.89
C ASN A 234 0.83 0.30 -29.93
N GLN A 235 0.54 0.39 -28.62
CA GLN A 235 1.35 -0.20 -27.56
C GLN A 235 1.40 -1.73 -27.66
N ASP A 236 0.31 -2.38 -28.10
CA ASP A 236 0.26 -3.84 -28.25
C ASP A 236 1.24 -4.30 -29.34
N LYS A 237 1.30 -3.57 -30.47
CA LYS A 237 2.26 -3.85 -31.52
C LYS A 237 3.71 -3.60 -31.07
N ILE A 238 3.92 -2.62 -30.19
CA ILE A 238 5.24 -2.38 -29.61
C ILE A 238 5.61 -3.52 -28.65
N ALA A 239 4.70 -3.93 -27.77
CA ALA A 239 4.91 -5.05 -26.86
C ALA A 239 5.17 -6.36 -27.60
N GLU A 240 4.38 -6.64 -28.62
CA GLU A 240 4.57 -7.81 -29.50
C GLU A 240 5.94 -7.77 -30.20
N GLN A 241 6.32 -6.61 -30.75
CA GLN A 241 7.61 -6.44 -31.40
C GLN A 241 8.78 -6.57 -30.41
N LEU A 242 8.65 -6.05 -29.19
CA LEU A 242 9.65 -6.21 -28.15
C LEU A 242 9.79 -7.68 -27.71
N ALA A 243 8.67 -8.40 -27.56
CA ALA A 243 8.68 -9.84 -27.28
C ALA A 243 9.40 -10.60 -28.40
N ARG A 244 9.08 -10.30 -29.66
CA ARG A 244 9.75 -10.88 -30.83
C ARG A 244 11.25 -10.57 -30.85
N LEU A 245 11.66 -9.34 -30.54
CA LEU A 245 13.07 -8.95 -30.49
C LEU A 245 13.82 -9.64 -29.34
N LYS A 246 13.19 -9.90 -28.21
CA LYS A 246 13.75 -10.65 -27.09
C LYS A 246 13.99 -12.11 -27.43
N THR A 247 13.18 -12.70 -28.29
CA THR A 247 13.32 -14.10 -28.76
C THR A 247 14.31 -14.26 -29.90
N MET A 248 14.68 -13.17 -30.58
CA MET A 248 15.70 -13.22 -31.63
C MET A 248 17.07 -13.45 -31.00
N VAL A 249 17.68 -14.59 -31.31
CA VAL A 249 19.08 -14.87 -30.96
C VAL A 249 19.95 -13.78 -31.57
N LYS A 250 20.63 -13.01 -30.75
CA LYS A 250 21.63 -12.04 -31.22
C LYS A 250 22.72 -12.84 -31.95
N LYS A 251 22.74 -12.77 -33.27
CA LYS A 251 23.94 -13.19 -34.01
C LYS A 251 25.03 -12.19 -33.65
N PRO A 252 26.18 -12.68 -33.15
CA PRO A 252 27.33 -11.79 -32.94
C PRO A 252 27.68 -11.16 -34.29
N TRP A 253 27.84 -9.86 -34.30
CA TRP A 253 28.39 -9.14 -35.46
C TRP A 253 29.79 -9.68 -35.68
N MET A 254 29.99 -10.38 -36.79
CA MET A 254 31.32 -10.70 -37.30
C MET A 254 31.87 -9.48 -38.03
#